data_71b8309c40c5b1045be04cdafc484d48
#
_entry.id   71b8309c40c5b1045be04cdafc484d48
#
_cell.length_a   1.000
_cell.length_b   1.000
_cell.length_c   1.000
_cell.angle_alpha   90.00
_cell.angle_beta   90.00
_cell.angle_gamma   90.00
#
_symmetry.space_group_name_H-M   'P 1'
#
loop_
_entity.id
_entity.type
_entity.pdbx_description
1 polymer ?
#
loop_
_entity_poly.entity_id
_entity_poly.type
_entity_poly.pdbx_seq_one_letter_code
_entity_poly.pdbx_strand_id
1 'polypeptide(L)'
;DYIFKLKSPYILARVMRARHLCEHMRLPIGIVGVREPLHIDSSPRGRCLERSFIQGLEVLAKQDLLFESCNRVDELEDLYNSIKQVPEAKVVINHCGNVSTLDDSYKKAMTKLASLPNVYCKVSGFPTDNKVFVKNLLDFISGTFDHSRLMYASNYPVVNLYSSFEDHLNCVREYFNDDLDIFSKNAK
;
A
#
# COMPACT_ATOMS: atom_id res chain seq x y z
N ASP A 1 -17.34 -12.52 0.13
CA ASP A 1 -18.56 -12.55 0.90
C ASP A 1 -18.48 -13.21 2.26
N TYR A 2 -17.50 -14.11 2.51
CA TYR A 2 -17.29 -14.70 3.83
C TYR A 2 -16.96 -13.66 4.90
N ILE A 3 -16.04 -12.72 4.59
CA ILE A 3 -15.62 -11.65 5.52
C ILE A 3 -16.77 -10.73 5.93
N PHE A 4 -17.74 -10.47 5.03
CA PHE A 4 -18.93 -9.68 5.36
C PHE A 4 -19.86 -10.36 6.36
N LYS A 5 -19.81 -11.70 6.44
CA LYS A 5 -20.57 -12.50 7.39
C LYS A 5 -19.89 -12.60 8.75
N LEU A 6 -18.59 -12.33 8.84
CA LEU A 6 -17.84 -12.33 10.09
C LEU A 6 -18.15 -11.06 10.88
N LYS A 7 -18.93 -11.21 11.94
CA LYS A 7 -19.17 -10.15 12.94
C LYS A 7 -18.07 -10.21 14.01
N SER A 8 -16.83 -9.85 13.61
CA SER A 8 -15.72 -9.84 14.56
C SER A 8 -15.40 -8.41 14.97
N PRO A 9 -15.24 -8.11 16.28
CA PRO A 9 -14.83 -6.79 16.75
C PRO A 9 -13.39 -6.41 16.34
N TYR A 10 -12.62 -7.39 15.88
CA TYR A 10 -11.25 -7.18 15.40
C TYR A 10 -11.16 -6.79 13.92
N ILE A 11 -12.27 -6.84 13.16
CA ILE A 11 -12.32 -6.41 11.77
C ILE A 11 -12.93 -5.01 11.74
N LEU A 12 -12.08 -4.00 11.68
CA LEU A 12 -12.47 -2.59 11.67
C LEU A 12 -12.83 -2.10 10.26
N ALA A 13 -12.13 -2.62 9.24
CA ALA A 13 -12.27 -2.17 7.86
C ALA A 13 -12.06 -3.32 6.87
N ARG A 14 -12.59 -3.17 5.66
CA ARG A 14 -12.49 -4.18 4.60
C ARG A 14 -12.11 -3.54 3.29
N VAL A 15 -11.10 -4.10 2.62
CA VAL A 15 -10.69 -3.72 1.28
C VAL A 15 -11.10 -4.81 0.31
N MET A 16 -11.82 -4.43 -0.75
CA MET A 16 -12.24 -5.36 -1.80
C MET A 16 -11.10 -5.62 -2.77
N ARG A 17 -10.83 -6.88 -3.09
CA ARG A 17 -9.97 -7.22 -4.23
C ARG A 17 -10.78 -7.12 -5.52
N ALA A 18 -10.40 -6.21 -6.41
CA ALA A 18 -10.92 -6.11 -7.76
C ALA A 18 -10.03 -6.85 -8.75
N ARG A 19 -10.61 -7.33 -9.84
CA ARG A 19 -9.87 -7.86 -10.98
C ARG A 19 -9.32 -6.72 -11.84
N HIS A 20 -10.15 -5.70 -12.06
CA HIS A 20 -9.82 -4.47 -12.77
C HIS A 20 -10.51 -3.29 -12.11
N LEU A 21 -9.75 -2.27 -11.77
CA LEU A 21 -10.26 -0.98 -11.34
C LEU A 21 -10.80 -0.23 -12.57
N CYS A 22 -12.07 0.17 -12.55
CA CYS A 22 -12.70 0.92 -13.63
C CYS A 22 -13.95 1.64 -13.13
N GLU A 23 -14.48 2.55 -13.96
CA GLU A 23 -15.66 3.36 -13.66
C GLU A 23 -16.96 2.57 -13.51
N HIS A 24 -17.03 1.37 -14.09
CA HIS A 24 -18.23 0.52 -14.04
C HIS A 24 -18.20 -0.54 -12.93
N MET A 25 -17.21 -0.48 -12.06
CA MET A 25 -17.05 -1.46 -10.99
C MET A 25 -18.17 -1.37 -9.97
N ARG A 26 -18.75 -2.53 -9.62
CA ARG A 26 -19.73 -2.61 -8.53
C ARG A 26 -19.03 -2.64 -7.18
N LEU A 27 -19.32 -1.65 -6.35
CA LEU A 27 -18.74 -1.49 -5.03
C LEU A 27 -19.73 -1.97 -3.97
N PRO A 28 -19.40 -3.02 -3.19
CA PRO A 28 -20.23 -3.48 -2.08
C PRO A 28 -20.29 -2.44 -0.97
N ILE A 29 -21.42 -2.39 -0.28
CA ILE A 29 -21.58 -1.55 0.91
C ILE A 29 -20.66 -2.08 2.04
N GLY A 30 -20.02 -1.18 2.80
CA GLY A 30 -19.21 -1.52 3.97
C GLY A 30 -17.77 -1.88 3.68
N ILE A 31 -17.26 -1.57 2.48
CA ILE A 31 -15.82 -1.54 2.19
C ILE A 31 -15.28 -0.12 2.44
N VAL A 32 -14.00 -0.03 2.76
CA VAL A 32 -13.27 1.25 2.88
C VAL A 32 -12.38 1.51 1.67
N GLY A 33 -12.18 0.51 0.82
CA GLY A 33 -11.32 0.66 -0.35
C GLY A 33 -11.31 -0.56 -1.26
N VAL A 34 -10.52 -0.41 -2.32
CA VAL A 34 -10.34 -1.42 -3.36
C VAL A 34 -8.85 -1.66 -3.59
N ARG A 35 -8.49 -2.92 -3.85
CA ARG A 35 -7.15 -3.34 -4.27
C ARG A 35 -7.23 -4.02 -5.63
N GLU A 36 -6.43 -3.56 -6.60
CA GLU A 36 -6.08 -4.31 -7.80
C GLU A 36 -4.64 -4.80 -7.66
N PRO A 37 -4.36 -6.13 -7.74
CA PRO A 37 -2.99 -6.63 -7.65
C PRO A 37 -2.27 -6.42 -8.98
N LEU A 38 -1.49 -5.35 -9.07
CA LEU A 38 -0.79 -4.92 -10.28
C LEU A 38 0.58 -5.59 -10.46
N HIS A 39 1.08 -6.28 -9.43
CA HIS A 39 2.38 -6.97 -9.42
C HIS A 39 2.36 -8.37 -10.00
N ILE A 40 1.17 -8.95 -10.24
CA ILE A 40 1.03 -10.33 -10.73
C ILE A 40 1.20 -10.40 -12.25
N ASP A 41 1.62 -11.57 -12.76
CA ASP A 41 1.89 -11.77 -14.18
C ASP A 41 0.69 -11.55 -15.07
N SER A 42 -0.52 -11.84 -14.58
CA SER A 42 -1.77 -11.62 -15.33
C SER A 42 -2.20 -10.16 -15.40
N SER A 43 -1.55 -9.25 -14.67
CA SER A 43 -1.80 -7.81 -14.80
C SER A 43 -0.96 -7.23 -15.95
N PRO A 44 -1.56 -6.54 -16.92
CA PRO A 44 -0.81 -5.95 -18.02
C PRO A 44 0.14 -4.87 -17.52
N ARG A 45 1.27 -4.71 -18.19
CA ARG A 45 2.21 -3.61 -17.93
C ARG A 45 1.56 -2.27 -18.29
N GLY A 46 1.93 -1.22 -17.55
CA GLY A 46 1.38 0.11 -17.76
C GLY A 46 -0.09 0.25 -17.35
N ARG A 47 -0.65 -0.72 -16.62
CA ARG A 47 -2.05 -0.74 -16.21
C ARG A 47 -2.49 0.54 -15.51
N CYS A 48 -1.64 1.14 -14.68
CA CYS A 48 -1.93 2.40 -14.00
C CYS A 48 -2.20 3.56 -14.96
N LEU A 49 -1.61 3.55 -16.16
CA LEU A 49 -1.75 4.63 -17.14
C LEU A 49 -3.00 4.50 -18.00
N GLU A 50 -3.71 3.38 -17.92
CA GLU A 50 -4.94 3.17 -18.67
C GLU A 50 -6.05 4.12 -18.20
N ARG A 51 -6.79 4.68 -19.15
CA ARG A 51 -7.91 5.57 -18.87
C ARG A 51 -8.93 4.95 -17.91
N SER A 52 -9.25 3.67 -18.11
CA SER A 52 -10.17 2.93 -17.24
C SER A 52 -9.71 2.87 -15.78
N PHE A 53 -8.39 2.74 -15.54
CA PHE A 53 -7.82 2.76 -14.21
C PHE A 53 -7.96 4.13 -13.56
N ILE A 54 -7.63 5.20 -14.29
CA ILE A 54 -7.74 6.59 -13.82
C ILE A 54 -9.21 6.92 -13.50
N GLN A 55 -10.15 6.55 -14.38
CA GLN A 55 -11.59 6.71 -14.12
C GLN A 55 -12.06 5.90 -12.90
N GLY A 56 -11.47 4.74 -12.67
CA GLY A 56 -11.72 3.95 -11.45
C GLY A 56 -11.24 4.67 -10.18
N LEU A 57 -10.08 5.34 -10.21
CA LEU A 57 -9.61 6.18 -9.09
C LEU A 57 -10.57 7.36 -8.84
N GLU A 58 -11.10 8.01 -9.89
CA GLU A 58 -12.09 9.07 -9.76
C GLU A 58 -13.38 8.59 -9.06
N VAL A 59 -13.83 7.37 -9.39
CA VAL A 59 -15.01 6.76 -8.74
C VAL A 59 -14.75 6.51 -7.26
N LEU A 60 -13.57 5.98 -6.91
CA LEU A 60 -13.20 5.76 -5.51
C LEU A 60 -13.13 7.09 -4.75
N ALA A 61 -12.50 8.12 -5.33
CA ALA A 61 -12.42 9.44 -4.72
C ALA A 61 -13.81 10.05 -4.44
N LYS A 62 -14.73 9.99 -5.41
CA LYS A 62 -16.12 10.47 -5.26
C LYS A 62 -16.91 9.76 -4.15
N GLN A 63 -16.54 8.52 -3.82
CA GLN A 63 -17.20 7.72 -2.78
C GLN A 63 -16.43 7.69 -1.46
N ASP A 64 -15.39 8.49 -1.33
CA ASP A 64 -14.48 8.53 -0.17
C ASP A 64 -13.86 7.16 0.14
N LEU A 65 -13.58 6.36 -0.90
CA LEU A 65 -12.93 5.06 -0.80
C LEU A 65 -11.45 5.17 -1.18
N LEU A 66 -10.59 4.41 -0.51
CA LEU A 66 -9.17 4.36 -0.83
C LEU A 66 -8.86 3.30 -1.91
N PHE A 67 -7.75 3.52 -2.61
CA PHE A 67 -7.11 2.51 -3.45
C PHE A 67 -5.87 1.95 -2.76
N GLU A 68 -5.80 0.63 -2.58
CA GLU A 68 -4.58 -0.06 -2.15
C GLU A 68 -3.78 -0.50 -3.37
N SER A 69 -2.63 0.12 -3.56
CA SER A 69 -1.71 -0.19 -4.64
C SER A 69 -0.77 -1.34 -4.25
N CYS A 70 -0.67 -2.34 -5.11
CA CYS A 70 0.32 -3.41 -5.01
C CYS A 70 1.00 -3.55 -6.39
N ASN A 71 1.92 -2.61 -6.69
CA ASN A 71 2.58 -2.48 -7.98
C ASN A 71 3.86 -3.31 -8.08
N ARG A 72 4.32 -3.54 -9.32
CA ARG A 72 5.73 -3.84 -9.58
C ARG A 72 6.58 -2.62 -9.27
N VAL A 73 7.80 -2.84 -8.81
CA VAL A 73 8.73 -1.76 -8.44
C VAL A 73 9.01 -0.81 -9.61
N ASP A 74 9.21 -1.37 -10.79
CA ASP A 74 9.50 -0.63 -12.01
C ASP A 74 8.28 0.12 -12.62
N GLU A 75 7.08 -0.05 -12.03
CA GLU A 75 5.84 0.65 -12.40
C GLU A 75 5.36 1.65 -11.34
N LEU A 76 6.18 1.97 -10.32
CA LEU A 76 5.83 2.98 -9.30
C LEU A 76 5.75 4.40 -9.88
N GLU A 77 6.51 4.69 -10.92
CA GLU A 77 6.42 5.96 -11.66
C GLU A 77 5.07 6.08 -12.40
N ASP A 78 4.55 4.99 -12.96
CA ASP A 78 3.24 4.96 -13.62
C ASP A 78 2.12 5.21 -12.60
N LEU A 79 2.26 4.63 -11.40
CA LEU A 79 1.34 4.91 -10.29
C LEU A 79 1.34 6.39 -9.92
N TYR A 80 2.50 7.02 -9.78
CA TYR A 80 2.60 8.46 -9.52
C TYR A 80 1.89 9.28 -10.60
N ASN A 81 2.11 8.94 -11.87
CA ASN A 81 1.52 9.67 -13.00
C ASN A 81 -0.01 9.54 -13.06
N SER A 82 -0.57 8.41 -12.62
CA SER A 82 -2.02 8.24 -12.52
C SER A 82 -2.63 8.99 -11.35
N ILE A 83 -2.03 8.89 -10.15
CA ILE A 83 -2.53 9.56 -8.94
C ILE A 83 -2.52 11.10 -9.12
N LYS A 84 -1.48 11.62 -9.76
CA LYS A 84 -1.38 13.06 -10.05
C LYS A 84 -2.54 13.60 -10.87
N GLN A 85 -3.23 12.76 -11.65
CA GLN A 85 -4.41 13.14 -12.42
C GLN A 85 -5.70 13.14 -11.58
N VAL A 86 -5.68 12.48 -10.39
CA VAL A 86 -6.83 12.39 -9.49
C VAL A 86 -6.37 12.74 -8.06
N PRO A 87 -6.07 14.02 -7.78
CA PRO A 87 -5.47 14.43 -6.51
C PRO A 87 -6.37 14.19 -5.29
N GLU A 88 -7.66 13.95 -5.47
CA GLU A 88 -8.61 13.62 -4.42
C GLU A 88 -8.59 12.13 -4.04
N ALA A 89 -7.99 11.27 -4.87
CA ALA A 89 -7.94 9.83 -4.61
C ALA A 89 -6.98 9.52 -3.46
N LYS A 90 -7.47 8.88 -2.41
CA LYS A 90 -6.63 8.36 -1.31
C LYS A 90 -5.96 7.07 -1.75
N VAL A 91 -4.64 7.02 -1.73
CA VAL A 91 -3.88 5.84 -2.17
C VAL A 91 -2.95 5.35 -1.09
N VAL A 92 -2.98 4.05 -0.84
CA VAL A 92 -2.11 3.36 0.11
C VAL A 92 -1.17 2.43 -0.64
N ILE A 93 0.13 2.71 -0.61
CA ILE A 93 1.16 1.84 -1.19
C ILE A 93 1.38 0.65 -0.26
N ASN A 94 1.14 -0.56 -0.75
CA ASN A 94 1.41 -1.76 0.01
C ASN A 94 2.92 -2.08 0.02
N HIS A 95 3.40 -2.60 1.15
CA HIS A 95 4.68 -3.29 1.29
C HIS A 95 5.88 -2.45 0.82
N CYS A 96 5.96 -1.18 1.25
CA CYS A 96 7.02 -0.26 0.83
C CYS A 96 7.23 -0.26 -0.71
N GLY A 97 6.16 -0.49 -1.50
CA GLY A 97 6.23 -0.57 -2.96
C GLY A 97 6.80 -1.88 -3.49
N ASN A 98 6.78 -2.98 -2.71
CA ASN A 98 7.32 -4.31 -3.06
C ASN A 98 8.83 -4.32 -3.39
N VAL A 99 9.60 -3.46 -2.72
CA VAL A 99 11.03 -3.30 -2.98
C VAL A 99 11.85 -4.52 -2.57
N SER A 100 12.81 -4.88 -3.42
CA SER A 100 13.85 -5.86 -3.12
C SER A 100 15.26 -5.24 -3.08
N THR A 101 15.46 -4.12 -3.75
CA THR A 101 16.71 -3.36 -3.81
C THR A 101 16.46 -1.87 -3.72
N LEU A 102 17.29 -1.16 -2.96
CA LEU A 102 17.18 0.30 -2.76
C LEU A 102 17.98 1.06 -3.83
N ASP A 103 17.67 0.84 -5.09
CA ASP A 103 18.30 1.56 -6.18
C ASP A 103 17.74 3.00 -6.34
N ASP A 104 18.40 3.80 -7.17
CA ASP A 104 18.02 5.20 -7.38
C ASP A 104 16.66 5.35 -8.07
N SER A 105 16.27 4.39 -8.91
CA SER A 105 14.97 4.42 -9.61
C SER A 105 13.82 4.25 -8.62
N TYR A 106 13.93 3.27 -7.71
CA TYR A 106 12.97 3.06 -6.62
C TYR A 106 12.87 4.29 -5.71
N LYS A 107 14.04 4.79 -5.24
CA LYS A 107 14.07 5.95 -4.35
C LYS A 107 13.41 7.18 -4.99
N LYS A 108 13.71 7.44 -6.25
CA LYS A 108 13.12 8.54 -7.01
C LYS A 108 11.60 8.41 -7.14
N ALA A 109 11.11 7.22 -7.50
CA ALA A 109 9.68 6.98 -7.64
C ALA A 109 8.94 7.13 -6.31
N MET A 110 9.46 6.55 -5.20
CA MET A 110 8.86 6.66 -3.88
C MET A 110 8.90 8.10 -3.35
N THR A 111 9.97 8.85 -3.61
CA THR A 111 10.03 10.28 -3.25
C THR A 111 8.96 11.10 -3.97
N LYS A 112 8.73 10.84 -5.26
CA LYS A 112 7.64 11.47 -6.01
C LYS A 112 6.27 11.10 -5.43
N LEU A 113 6.04 9.83 -5.13
CA LEU A 113 4.80 9.36 -4.52
C LEU A 113 4.57 10.00 -3.14
N ALA A 114 5.61 10.09 -2.31
CA ALA A 114 5.55 10.74 -1.01
C ALA A 114 5.28 12.26 -1.08
N SER A 115 5.62 12.92 -2.19
CA SER A 115 5.31 14.34 -2.39
C SER A 115 3.82 14.62 -2.58
N LEU A 116 3.01 13.60 -2.86
CA LEU A 116 1.56 13.71 -2.96
C LEU A 116 0.93 13.56 -1.57
N PRO A 117 0.15 14.53 -1.08
CA PRO A 117 -0.37 14.52 0.30
C PRO A 117 -1.41 13.42 0.56
N ASN A 118 -2.02 12.90 -0.49
CA ASN A 118 -3.04 11.86 -0.48
C ASN A 118 -2.47 10.43 -0.60
N VAL A 119 -1.13 10.27 -0.54
CA VAL A 119 -0.45 8.97 -0.65
C VAL A 119 0.12 8.56 0.70
N TYR A 120 -0.22 7.34 1.10
CA TYR A 120 0.20 6.66 2.33
C TYR A 120 1.05 5.43 2.00
N CYS A 121 1.82 4.93 2.98
CA CYS A 121 2.66 3.75 2.76
C CYS A 121 2.53 2.75 3.92
N LYS A 122 2.33 1.47 3.58
CA LYS A 122 2.40 0.36 4.53
C LYS A 122 3.82 -0.12 4.71
N VAL A 123 4.31 -0.04 5.93
CA VAL A 123 5.61 -0.57 6.37
C VAL A 123 5.46 -2.07 6.58
N SER A 124 5.79 -2.85 5.57
CA SER A 124 5.69 -4.32 5.55
C SER A 124 6.33 -4.91 4.28
N GLY A 125 6.30 -6.24 4.15
CA GLY A 125 6.61 -6.93 2.90
C GLY A 125 8.10 -7.08 2.59
N PHE A 126 8.95 -7.02 3.60
CA PHE A 126 10.39 -7.22 3.48
C PHE A 126 10.89 -8.33 4.41
N PRO A 127 11.93 -9.10 4.02
CA PRO A 127 12.56 -10.08 4.88
C PRO A 127 13.36 -9.41 6.01
N THR A 128 13.45 -10.06 7.17
CA THR A 128 14.11 -9.51 8.37
C THR A 128 15.53 -10.03 8.62
N ASP A 129 16.00 -10.95 7.80
CA ASP A 129 17.33 -11.57 7.90
C ASP A 129 18.48 -10.63 7.48
N ASN A 130 18.23 -9.76 6.49
CA ASN A 130 19.21 -8.76 6.06
C ASN A 130 19.02 -7.44 6.83
N LYS A 131 19.59 -7.35 8.02
CA LYS A 131 19.46 -6.18 8.91
C LYS A 131 19.94 -4.87 8.28
N VAL A 132 20.95 -4.91 7.42
CA VAL A 132 21.48 -3.72 6.74
C VAL A 132 20.47 -3.20 5.73
N PHE A 133 19.90 -4.08 4.91
CA PHE A 133 18.85 -3.72 3.97
C PHE A 133 17.63 -3.15 4.70
N VAL A 134 17.16 -3.85 5.72
CA VAL A 134 15.98 -3.44 6.53
C VAL A 134 16.19 -2.07 7.12
N LYS A 135 17.33 -1.84 7.77
CA LYS A 135 17.65 -0.52 8.35
C LYS A 135 17.62 0.57 7.28
N ASN A 136 18.31 0.37 6.16
CA ASN A 136 18.37 1.34 5.09
C ASN A 136 16.98 1.60 4.46
N LEU A 137 16.13 0.58 4.33
CA LEU A 137 14.77 0.70 3.85
C LEU A 137 13.93 1.54 4.81
N LEU A 138 13.96 1.22 6.09
CA LEU A 138 13.18 1.94 7.10
C LEU A 138 13.65 3.39 7.25
N ASP A 139 14.97 3.64 7.22
CA ASP A 139 15.55 5.00 7.23
C ASP A 139 15.05 5.80 6.01
N PHE A 140 15.05 5.17 4.83
CA PHE A 140 14.58 5.82 3.61
C PHE A 140 13.07 6.13 3.67
N ILE A 141 12.24 5.15 4.02
CA ILE A 141 10.78 5.31 4.09
C ILE A 141 10.39 6.34 5.15
N SER A 142 10.97 6.26 6.35
CA SER A 142 10.72 7.19 7.45
C SER A 142 11.22 8.62 7.15
N GLY A 143 12.31 8.76 6.40
CA GLY A 143 12.82 10.06 5.97
C GLY A 143 12.10 10.66 4.75
N THR A 144 11.29 9.85 4.04
CA THR A 144 10.64 10.27 2.79
C THR A 144 9.16 10.58 2.98
N PHE A 145 8.44 9.80 3.78
CA PHE A 145 7.04 10.03 4.12
C PHE A 145 6.92 10.73 5.46
N ASP A 146 5.92 11.60 5.60
CA ASP A 146 5.48 12.07 6.90
C ASP A 146 4.99 10.88 7.74
N HIS A 147 5.34 10.84 9.04
CA HIS A 147 4.99 9.74 9.93
C HIS A 147 3.47 9.51 10.03
N SER A 148 2.66 10.57 9.89
CA SER A 148 1.20 10.48 9.85
C SER A 148 0.65 9.70 8.64
N ARG A 149 1.50 9.44 7.65
CA ARG A 149 1.16 8.69 6.42
C ARG A 149 1.83 7.33 6.33
N LEU A 150 2.48 6.88 7.40
CA LEU A 150 3.05 5.54 7.53
C LEU A 150 2.14 4.68 8.40
N MET A 151 1.98 3.42 8.05
CA MET A 151 1.24 2.46 8.85
C MET A 151 1.86 1.07 8.79
N TYR A 152 1.91 0.39 9.92
CA TYR A 152 2.31 -1.02 9.95
C TYR A 152 1.28 -1.91 9.26
N ALA A 153 1.77 -2.94 8.57
CA ALA A 153 0.95 -4.03 8.09
C ALA A 153 1.68 -5.36 8.24
N SER A 154 0.96 -6.41 8.63
CA SER A 154 1.57 -7.73 8.86
C SER A 154 1.95 -8.47 7.60
N ASN A 155 1.29 -8.18 6.49
CA ASN A 155 1.33 -9.02 5.27
C ASN A 155 1.02 -10.51 5.54
N TYR A 156 0.28 -10.80 6.61
CA TYR A 156 -0.09 -12.17 6.96
C TYR A 156 -1.12 -12.74 5.96
N PRO A 157 -1.02 -14.00 5.54
CA PRO A 157 -0.01 -15.01 5.92
C PRO A 157 1.26 -15.00 5.06
N VAL A 158 1.38 -14.12 4.08
CA VAL A 158 2.47 -14.06 3.10
C VAL A 158 3.83 -13.80 3.77
N VAL A 159 3.85 -13.07 4.87
CA VAL A 159 5.05 -12.82 5.67
C VAL A 159 5.77 -14.12 6.05
N ASN A 160 5.06 -15.23 6.26
CA ASN A 160 5.64 -16.52 6.63
C ASN A 160 6.46 -17.18 5.51
N LEU A 161 6.45 -16.63 4.29
CA LEU A 161 7.29 -17.12 3.18
C LEU A 161 8.74 -16.60 3.26
N TYR A 162 9.00 -15.53 4.03
CA TYR A 162 10.31 -14.89 4.06
C TYR A 162 10.74 -14.40 5.46
N SER A 163 9.85 -14.47 6.46
CA SER A 163 10.10 -14.11 7.86
C SER A 163 9.05 -14.79 8.74
N SER A 164 9.16 -14.71 10.07
CA SER A 164 8.01 -14.96 10.94
C SER A 164 7.20 -13.66 11.11
N PHE A 165 5.91 -13.80 11.42
CA PHE A 165 5.08 -12.66 11.79
C PHE A 165 5.66 -11.89 12.97
N GLU A 166 6.14 -12.61 13.98
CA GLU A 166 6.69 -12.04 15.22
C GLU A 166 7.99 -11.28 14.97
N ASP A 167 8.92 -11.86 14.19
CA ASP A 167 10.18 -11.20 13.86
C ASP A 167 9.95 -9.93 13.05
N HIS A 168 9.03 -9.99 12.09
CA HIS A 168 8.69 -8.81 11.28
C HIS A 168 8.03 -7.71 12.14
N LEU A 169 7.08 -8.07 13.00
CA LEU A 169 6.44 -7.13 13.92
C LEU A 169 7.47 -6.49 14.85
N ASN A 170 8.31 -7.29 15.50
CA ASN A 170 9.31 -6.80 16.44
C ASN A 170 10.33 -5.89 15.76
N CYS A 171 10.78 -6.25 14.56
CA CYS A 171 11.70 -5.42 13.78
C CYS A 171 11.14 -4.01 13.51
N VAL A 172 9.86 -3.89 13.12
CA VAL A 172 9.23 -2.58 12.88
C VAL A 172 8.95 -1.86 14.20
N ARG A 173 8.55 -2.57 15.26
CA ARG A 173 8.35 -2.00 16.60
C ARG A 173 9.63 -1.39 17.17
N GLU A 174 10.74 -2.11 17.09
CA GLU A 174 12.05 -1.63 17.52
C GLU A 174 12.48 -0.37 16.76
N TYR A 175 12.29 -0.35 15.44
CA TYR A 175 12.68 0.80 14.64
C TYR A 175 11.84 2.05 14.94
N PHE A 176 10.53 1.92 15.06
CA PHE A 176 9.61 3.04 15.33
C PHE A 176 9.32 3.26 16.83
N ASN A 177 10.07 2.58 17.72
CA ASN A 177 9.94 2.73 19.18
C ASN A 177 8.48 2.60 19.66
N ASP A 178 7.75 1.59 19.16
CA ASP A 178 6.34 1.33 19.48
C ASP A 178 5.37 2.50 19.23
N ASP A 179 5.68 3.36 18.25
CA ASP A 179 4.84 4.50 17.90
C ASP A 179 3.40 4.09 17.55
N LEU A 180 2.45 4.42 18.43
CA LEU A 180 1.04 4.06 18.30
C LEU A 180 0.38 4.66 17.06
N ASP A 181 0.91 5.73 16.50
CA ASP A 181 0.36 6.33 15.29
C ASP A 181 0.58 5.38 14.11
N ILE A 182 1.78 4.82 13.99
CA ILE A 182 2.13 3.84 12.95
C ILE A 182 1.39 2.51 13.13
N PHE A 183 1.25 2.02 14.38
CA PHE A 183 0.64 0.71 14.63
C PHE A 183 -0.88 0.70 14.75
N SER A 184 -1.52 1.86 14.87
CA SER A 184 -2.96 1.93 15.12
C SER A 184 -3.66 3.13 14.51
N LYS A 185 -3.21 4.37 14.79
CA LYS A 185 -4.01 5.56 14.50
C LYS A 185 -4.02 5.93 13.02
N ASN A 186 -2.89 5.82 12.33
CA ASN A 186 -2.77 6.20 10.91
C ASN A 186 -3.56 5.29 9.97
N ALA A 187 -3.99 4.11 10.44
CA ALA A 187 -4.81 3.18 9.66
C ALA A 187 -6.33 3.36 9.86
N LYS A 188 -6.74 4.33 10.67
CA LYS A 188 -8.15 4.68 10.93
C LYS A 188 -8.61 5.84 10.06
#